data_f895d475a652cdc00823b89b0da138a6
#
_entry.id   f895d475a652cdc00823b89b0da138a6
#
_cell.length_a   1.000
_cell.length_b   1.000
_cell.length_c   1.000
_cell.angle_alpha   90.00
_cell.angle_beta   90.00
_cell.angle_gamma   90.00
#
_symmetry.space_group_name_H-M   'P 1'
#
loop_
_entity.id
_entity.type
_entity.pdbx_description
1 polymer ?
#
loop_
_entity_poly.entity_id
_entity_poly.type
_entity_poly.pdbx_seq_one_letter_code
_entity_poly.pdbx_strand_id
1 'polypeptide(L)'
;DTVRVTIPEGYTVSQTIALLAKNGVNTEEALLEAAKTADFDYEFIDNDSEDISRLEGYLFPDTYEFYVGHDPEGALGKLLSNFERKMNEDRLAQVEASGYSLEEIITIASLIEKETDGSDQSMIASVIYNRMDNPSYETAGLLQIDASLLYALPDHEGAITNEDKAVDSPYNLYKYKGLPPTPIANPG
;
A
#
# COMPACT_ATOMS: atom_id res chain seq x y z
N ASP A 1 0.73 14.30 -27.29
CA ASP A 1 -0.50 14.38 -26.51
C ASP A 1 -0.23 13.97 -25.07
N THR A 2 -0.84 14.67 -24.12
CA THR A 2 -0.77 14.38 -22.68
C THR A 2 -2.14 13.99 -22.15
N VAL A 3 -2.14 13.20 -21.08
CA VAL A 3 -3.34 12.82 -20.32
C VAL A 3 -3.14 13.16 -18.85
N ARG A 4 -4.20 13.62 -18.21
CA ARG A 4 -4.21 13.88 -16.77
C ARG A 4 -4.96 12.76 -16.06
N VAL A 5 -4.30 12.13 -15.10
CA VAL A 5 -4.85 10.99 -14.35
C VAL A 5 -4.82 11.32 -12.86
N THR A 6 -5.97 11.23 -12.22
CA THR A 6 -6.08 11.33 -10.76
C THR A 6 -6.13 9.93 -10.17
N ILE A 7 -5.15 9.62 -9.33
CA ILE A 7 -5.04 8.35 -8.62
C ILE A 7 -5.65 8.54 -7.23
N PRO A 8 -6.77 7.86 -6.93
CA PRO A 8 -7.42 7.98 -5.63
C PRO A 8 -6.57 7.38 -4.49
N GLU A 9 -6.75 7.92 -3.29
CA GLU A 9 -6.23 7.34 -2.06
C GLU A 9 -6.80 5.93 -1.86
N GLY A 10 -5.99 5.03 -1.33
CA GLY A 10 -6.40 3.66 -1.04
C GLY A 10 -6.36 2.71 -2.25
N TYR A 11 -5.93 3.15 -3.42
CA TYR A 11 -5.70 2.25 -4.55
C TYR A 11 -4.51 1.33 -4.28
N THR A 12 -4.60 0.09 -4.76
CA THR A 12 -3.47 -0.84 -4.81
C THR A 12 -2.58 -0.57 -6.02
N VAL A 13 -1.40 -1.19 -6.07
CA VAL A 13 -0.54 -1.17 -7.27
C VAL A 13 -1.31 -1.65 -8.50
N SER A 14 -2.02 -2.78 -8.41
CA SER A 14 -2.80 -3.33 -9.52
C SER A 14 -3.88 -2.35 -10.01
N GLN A 15 -4.62 -1.73 -9.11
CA GLN A 15 -5.65 -0.74 -9.45
C GLN A 15 -5.05 0.51 -10.09
N THR A 16 -3.92 0.98 -9.57
CA THR A 16 -3.20 2.13 -10.12
C THR A 16 -2.72 1.85 -11.54
N ILE A 17 -2.11 0.68 -11.77
CA ILE A 17 -1.64 0.27 -13.10
C ILE A 17 -2.81 0.16 -14.09
N ALA A 18 -3.93 -0.46 -13.68
CA ALA A 18 -5.12 -0.55 -14.52
C ALA A 18 -5.68 0.83 -14.89
N LEU A 19 -5.67 1.77 -13.95
CA LEU A 19 -6.11 3.15 -14.19
C LEU A 19 -5.20 3.88 -15.18
N LEU A 20 -3.88 3.76 -15.03
CA LEU A 20 -2.90 4.33 -15.95
C LEU A 20 -3.08 3.77 -17.37
N ALA A 21 -3.25 2.46 -17.48
CA ALA A 21 -3.46 1.79 -18.77
C ALA A 21 -4.77 2.23 -19.43
N LYS A 22 -5.87 2.31 -18.67
CA LYS A 22 -7.17 2.80 -19.16
C LYS A 22 -7.09 4.20 -19.74
N ASN A 23 -6.21 5.05 -19.21
CA ASN A 23 -6.01 6.42 -19.66
C ASN A 23 -4.93 6.57 -20.76
N GLY A 24 -4.41 5.47 -21.27
CA GLY A 24 -3.46 5.47 -22.39
C GLY A 24 -2.03 5.87 -22.03
N VAL A 25 -1.67 5.82 -20.74
CA VAL A 25 -0.30 6.09 -20.29
C VAL A 25 0.64 5.04 -20.88
N ASN A 26 0.31 3.75 -20.74
CA ASN A 26 0.93 2.63 -21.46
C ASN A 26 0.03 1.39 -21.34
N THR A 27 0.44 0.26 -21.92
CA THR A 27 -0.30 -1.00 -21.75
C THR A 27 -0.19 -1.50 -20.31
N GLU A 28 -1.22 -2.19 -19.84
CA GLU A 28 -1.21 -2.81 -18.50
C GLU A 28 -0.05 -3.80 -18.35
N GLU A 29 0.20 -4.60 -19.41
CA GLU A 29 1.30 -5.57 -19.44
C GLU A 29 2.67 -4.89 -19.25
N ALA A 30 2.94 -3.80 -19.98
CA ALA A 30 4.21 -3.08 -19.88
C ALA A 30 4.40 -2.40 -18.51
N LEU A 31 3.32 -1.86 -17.95
CA LEU A 31 3.36 -1.26 -16.60
C LEU A 31 3.57 -2.32 -15.51
N LEU A 32 2.92 -3.49 -15.63
CA LEU A 32 3.13 -4.61 -14.71
C LEU A 32 4.56 -5.14 -14.79
N GLU A 33 5.10 -5.28 -16.01
CA GLU A 33 6.48 -5.72 -16.20
C GLU A 33 7.47 -4.74 -15.56
N ALA A 34 7.29 -3.44 -15.76
CA ALA A 34 8.13 -2.42 -15.11
C ALA A 34 7.99 -2.45 -13.58
N ALA A 35 6.79 -2.66 -13.07
CA ALA A 35 6.56 -2.79 -11.62
C ALA A 35 7.32 -3.98 -11.01
N LYS A 36 7.48 -5.07 -11.77
CA LYS A 36 8.22 -6.27 -11.34
C LYS A 36 9.72 -6.14 -11.49
N THR A 37 10.21 -5.58 -12.59
CA THR A 37 11.59 -5.76 -13.02
C THR A 37 12.40 -4.48 -13.17
N ALA A 38 11.78 -3.29 -13.20
CA ALA A 38 12.51 -2.05 -13.32
C ALA A 38 13.36 -1.78 -12.06
N ASP A 39 14.53 -1.20 -12.26
CA ASP A 39 15.42 -0.81 -11.19
C ASP A 39 15.13 0.64 -10.78
N PHE A 40 14.48 0.81 -9.62
CA PHE A 40 14.10 2.10 -9.09
C PHE A 40 15.11 2.57 -8.04
N ASP A 41 15.76 3.71 -8.27
CA ASP A 41 16.76 4.29 -7.39
C ASP A 41 16.10 5.01 -6.18
N TYR A 42 15.46 4.22 -5.31
CA TYR A 42 14.86 4.69 -4.06
C TYR A 42 15.16 3.68 -2.93
N GLU A 43 15.60 4.18 -1.78
CA GLU A 43 15.94 3.33 -0.62
C GLU A 43 14.75 2.50 -0.11
N PHE A 44 13.53 2.97 -0.33
CA PHE A 44 12.31 2.29 0.10
C PHE A 44 11.80 1.23 -0.89
N ILE A 45 12.46 1.03 -2.04
CA ILE A 45 12.10 0.01 -3.02
C ILE A 45 13.09 -1.15 -2.98
N ASP A 46 12.56 -2.36 -2.79
CA ASP A 46 13.34 -3.60 -2.88
C ASP A 46 13.50 -4.00 -4.36
N ASN A 47 14.67 -3.71 -4.93
CA ASN A 47 14.99 -4.05 -6.30
C ASN A 47 15.37 -5.53 -6.52
N ASP A 48 15.55 -6.29 -5.44
CA ASP A 48 15.77 -7.74 -5.51
C ASP A 48 14.44 -8.53 -5.61
N SER A 49 13.33 -7.88 -5.29
CA SER A 49 11.99 -8.48 -5.43
C SER A 49 11.42 -8.28 -6.82
N GLU A 50 10.88 -9.34 -7.40
CA GLU A 50 10.11 -9.32 -8.67
C GLU A 50 8.58 -9.29 -8.43
N ASP A 51 8.12 -9.10 -7.20
CA ASP A 51 6.71 -8.95 -6.88
C ASP A 51 6.28 -7.48 -6.97
N ILE A 52 5.13 -7.22 -7.59
CA ILE A 52 4.61 -5.84 -7.71
C ILE A 52 4.31 -5.21 -6.35
N SER A 53 4.11 -6.02 -5.30
CA SER A 53 3.88 -5.55 -3.92
C SER A 53 5.07 -4.76 -3.36
N ARG A 54 6.26 -4.84 -3.96
CA ARG A 54 7.40 -3.98 -3.62
C ARG A 54 7.10 -2.48 -3.78
N LEU A 55 6.15 -2.12 -4.64
CA LEU A 55 5.70 -0.75 -4.85
C LEU A 55 4.48 -0.39 -3.99
N GLU A 56 3.86 -1.36 -3.30
CA GLU A 56 2.64 -1.12 -2.53
C GLU A 56 2.90 -0.18 -1.33
N GLY A 57 2.13 0.89 -1.27
CA GLY A 57 2.30 1.96 -0.29
C GLY A 57 3.09 3.17 -0.80
N TYR A 58 3.81 3.05 -1.92
CA TYR A 58 4.75 4.05 -2.44
C TYR A 58 4.33 4.72 -3.74
N LEU A 59 3.22 4.31 -4.34
CA LEU A 59 2.62 4.98 -5.49
C LEU A 59 1.67 6.08 -4.99
N PHE A 60 2.20 7.24 -4.69
CA PHE A 60 1.48 8.30 -3.98
C PHE A 60 0.23 8.78 -4.73
N PRO A 61 -0.96 8.78 -4.09
CA PRO A 61 -2.22 9.25 -4.68
C PRO A 61 -2.17 10.76 -4.91
N ASP A 62 -2.33 11.16 -6.17
CA ASP A 62 -2.33 12.56 -6.59
C ASP A 62 -2.85 12.64 -8.03
N THR A 63 -2.91 13.84 -8.58
CA THR A 63 -3.19 14.09 -9.98
C THR A 63 -1.88 14.30 -10.74
N TYR A 64 -1.66 13.46 -11.76
CA TYR A 64 -0.43 13.45 -12.57
C TYR A 64 -0.75 13.74 -14.03
N GLU A 65 0.19 14.34 -14.72
CA GLU A 65 0.17 14.50 -16.17
C GLU A 65 1.20 13.55 -16.81
N PHE A 66 0.75 12.78 -17.79
CA PHE A 66 1.59 11.81 -18.51
C PHE A 66 1.53 12.08 -20.01
N TYR A 67 2.56 11.70 -20.74
CA TYR A 67 2.44 11.55 -22.19
C TYR A 67 1.65 10.27 -22.51
N VAL A 68 0.89 10.29 -23.60
CA VAL A 68 0.31 9.06 -24.17
C VAL A 68 1.45 8.18 -24.65
N GLY A 69 1.48 6.91 -24.23
CA GLY A 69 2.60 6.01 -24.49
C GLY A 69 3.86 6.32 -23.68
N HIS A 70 3.69 6.92 -22.49
CA HIS A 70 4.80 7.22 -21.59
C HIS A 70 5.59 5.96 -21.27
N ASP A 71 6.91 6.09 -21.17
CA ASP A 71 7.76 4.99 -20.71
C ASP A 71 7.26 4.43 -19.37
N PRO A 72 7.02 3.10 -19.26
CA PRO A 72 6.42 2.51 -18.07
C PRO A 72 7.20 2.75 -16.78
N GLU A 73 8.52 2.62 -16.82
CA GLU A 73 9.39 2.90 -15.67
C GLU A 73 9.30 4.38 -15.27
N GLY A 74 9.40 5.28 -16.24
CA GLY A 74 9.27 6.72 -16.00
C GLY A 74 7.89 7.11 -15.48
N ALA A 75 6.82 6.46 -15.94
CA ALA A 75 5.47 6.69 -15.44
C ALA A 75 5.33 6.31 -13.96
N LEU A 76 5.75 5.10 -13.59
CA LEU A 76 5.76 4.65 -12.19
C LEU A 76 6.72 5.50 -11.34
N GLY A 77 7.87 5.87 -11.89
CA GLY A 77 8.85 6.74 -11.26
C GLY A 77 8.30 8.10 -10.85
N LYS A 78 7.35 8.67 -11.59
CA LYS A 78 6.67 9.91 -11.20
C LYS A 78 5.91 9.77 -9.87
N LEU A 79 5.24 8.64 -9.66
CA LEU A 79 4.49 8.38 -8.44
C LEU A 79 5.45 8.16 -7.25
N LEU A 80 6.52 7.41 -7.47
CA LEU A 80 7.56 7.16 -6.46
C LEU A 80 8.30 8.44 -6.08
N SER A 81 8.65 9.27 -7.06
CA SER A 81 9.27 10.58 -6.81
C SER A 81 8.37 11.52 -6.01
N ASN A 82 7.06 11.48 -6.26
CA ASN A 82 6.12 12.27 -5.45
C ASN A 82 6.04 11.76 -4.01
N PHE A 83 6.04 10.45 -3.80
CA PHE A 83 6.13 9.86 -2.46
C PHE A 83 7.41 10.32 -1.74
N GLU A 84 8.57 10.22 -2.37
CA GLU A 84 9.84 10.67 -1.79
C GLU A 84 9.79 12.14 -1.38
N ARG A 85 9.25 13.00 -2.23
CA ARG A 85 9.09 14.42 -1.95
C ARG A 85 8.12 14.68 -0.79
N LYS A 86 7.05 13.90 -0.65
CA LYS A 86 6.10 13.99 0.48
C LYS A 86 6.74 13.54 1.78
N MET A 87 7.65 12.58 1.74
CA MET A 87 8.45 12.13 2.87
C MET A 87 9.66 13.05 3.08
N ASN A 88 9.40 14.32 3.39
CA ASN A 88 10.42 15.32 3.66
C ASN A 88 11.18 15.04 4.97
N GLU A 89 12.22 15.83 5.24
CA GLU A 89 13.09 15.66 6.41
C GLU A 89 12.30 15.65 7.74
N ASP A 90 11.29 16.52 7.88
CA ASP A 90 10.47 16.60 9.10
C ASP A 90 9.66 15.31 9.32
N ARG A 91 9.07 14.75 8.27
CA ARG A 91 8.31 13.49 8.33
C ARG A 91 9.23 12.30 8.59
N LEU A 92 10.39 12.24 7.92
CA LEU A 92 11.38 11.19 8.18
C LEU A 92 11.90 11.24 9.62
N ALA A 93 12.11 12.44 10.17
CA ALA A 93 12.49 12.60 11.59
C ALA A 93 11.38 12.10 12.53
N GLN A 94 10.10 12.31 12.20
CA GLN A 94 8.99 11.76 12.97
C GLN A 94 8.92 10.23 12.89
N VAL A 95 9.18 9.66 11.72
CA VAL A 95 9.29 8.20 11.55
C VAL A 95 10.40 7.64 12.44
N GLU A 96 11.58 8.23 12.39
CA GLU A 96 12.72 7.82 13.22
C GLU A 96 12.39 7.91 14.72
N ALA A 97 11.77 9.01 15.15
CA ALA A 97 11.35 9.21 16.54
C ALA A 97 10.28 8.21 17.00
N SER A 98 9.50 7.64 16.11
CA SER A 98 8.47 6.65 16.42
C SER A 98 9.01 5.29 16.87
N GLY A 99 10.25 4.97 16.50
CA GLY A 99 10.86 3.65 16.69
C GLY A 99 10.41 2.59 15.68
N TYR A 100 9.52 2.94 14.76
CA TYR A 100 9.09 2.09 13.64
C TYR A 100 9.89 2.43 12.38
N SER A 101 10.02 1.46 11.47
CA SER A 101 10.59 1.71 10.14
C SER A 101 9.61 2.49 9.26
N LEU A 102 10.09 3.11 8.19
CA LEU A 102 9.23 3.76 7.19
C LEU A 102 8.21 2.77 6.61
N GLU A 103 8.66 1.55 6.28
CA GLU A 103 7.77 0.50 5.76
C GLU A 103 6.66 0.14 6.77
N GLU A 104 6.98 0.00 8.04
CA GLU A 104 6.00 -0.26 9.08
C GLU A 104 4.98 0.89 9.22
N ILE A 105 5.44 2.14 9.19
CA ILE A 105 4.56 3.32 9.25
C ILE A 105 3.63 3.38 8.03
N ILE A 106 4.14 3.13 6.82
CA ILE A 106 3.32 3.13 5.61
C ILE A 106 2.34 1.94 5.61
N THR A 107 2.76 0.80 6.13
CA THR A 107 1.87 -0.35 6.32
C THR A 107 0.72 -0.02 7.26
N ILE A 108 1.00 0.60 8.41
CA ILE A 108 -0.03 1.07 9.35
C ILE A 108 -0.95 2.10 8.68
N ALA A 109 -0.39 3.06 7.96
CA ALA A 109 -1.16 4.06 7.23
C ALA A 109 -2.11 3.40 6.21
N SER A 110 -1.65 2.37 5.50
CA SER A 110 -2.48 1.63 4.55
C SER A 110 -3.64 0.87 5.21
N LEU A 111 -3.43 0.32 6.40
CA LEU A 111 -4.48 -0.32 7.19
C LEU A 111 -5.53 0.72 7.63
N ILE A 112 -5.09 1.86 8.12
CA ILE A 112 -5.96 2.97 8.52
C ILE A 112 -6.79 3.45 7.31
N GLU A 113 -6.14 3.66 6.18
CA GLU A 113 -6.79 4.10 4.93
C GLU A 113 -7.96 3.20 4.53
N LYS A 114 -7.82 1.89 4.71
CA LYS A 114 -8.86 0.90 4.34
C LYS A 114 -9.94 0.70 5.41
N GLU A 115 -9.71 1.13 6.64
CA GLU A 115 -10.64 0.93 7.78
C GLU A 115 -11.54 2.14 8.05
N THR A 116 -11.22 3.33 7.53
CA THR A 116 -11.90 4.58 7.86
C THR A 116 -12.32 5.37 6.63
N ASP A 117 -13.35 6.22 6.81
CA ASP A 117 -13.72 7.28 5.87
C ASP A 117 -12.95 8.60 6.11
N GLY A 118 -11.98 8.59 7.05
CA GLY A 118 -11.15 9.73 7.40
C GLY A 118 -11.53 10.45 8.69
N SER A 119 -12.67 10.13 9.32
CA SER A 119 -13.17 10.83 10.51
C SER A 119 -12.56 10.34 11.82
N ASP A 120 -12.04 9.12 11.88
CA ASP A 120 -11.60 8.42 13.08
C ASP A 120 -10.21 7.78 12.97
N GLN A 121 -9.38 8.30 12.08
CA GLN A 121 -8.01 7.79 11.82
C GLN A 121 -7.18 7.63 13.09
N SER A 122 -7.20 8.62 13.98
CA SER A 122 -6.44 8.58 15.24
C SER A 122 -6.92 7.47 16.18
N MET A 123 -8.22 7.20 16.20
CA MET A 123 -8.79 6.11 17.00
C MET A 123 -8.35 4.76 16.46
N ILE A 124 -8.43 4.55 15.16
CA ILE A 124 -8.00 3.30 14.51
C ILE A 124 -6.50 3.08 14.71
N ALA A 125 -5.68 4.12 14.54
CA ALA A 125 -4.26 4.06 14.83
C ALA A 125 -3.99 3.61 16.27
N SER A 126 -4.71 4.19 17.25
CA SER A 126 -4.58 3.81 18.66
C SER A 126 -4.92 2.33 18.90
N VAL A 127 -5.97 1.82 18.24
CA VAL A 127 -6.35 0.39 18.34
C VAL A 127 -5.24 -0.51 17.78
N ILE A 128 -4.67 -0.15 16.62
CA ILE A 128 -3.59 -0.92 15.99
C ILE A 128 -2.36 -0.97 16.91
N TYR A 129 -1.88 0.19 17.37
CA TYR A 129 -0.73 0.26 18.28
C TYR A 129 -0.96 -0.49 19.59
N ASN A 130 -2.15 -0.33 20.19
CA ASN A 130 -2.48 -1.05 21.41
C ASN A 130 -2.49 -2.58 21.24
N ARG A 131 -2.99 -3.07 20.13
CA ARG A 131 -2.99 -4.52 19.83
C ARG A 131 -1.58 -5.05 19.56
N MET A 132 -0.71 -4.25 18.96
CA MET A 132 0.70 -4.61 18.74
C MET A 132 1.50 -4.62 20.04
N ASP A 133 1.33 -3.58 20.88
CA ASP A 133 2.16 -3.36 22.05
C ASP A 133 1.68 -4.11 23.30
N ASN A 134 0.39 -4.51 23.35
CA ASN A 134 -0.23 -5.19 24.48
C ASN A 134 -0.84 -6.54 24.09
N PRO A 135 -0.03 -7.57 23.85
CA PRO A 135 -0.49 -8.88 23.35
C PRO A 135 -1.35 -9.66 24.36
N SER A 136 -1.49 -9.18 25.61
CA SER A 136 -2.34 -9.77 26.66
C SER A 136 -3.82 -9.43 26.52
N TYR A 137 -4.19 -8.57 25.61
CA TYR A 137 -5.58 -8.24 25.29
C TYR A 137 -6.31 -9.42 24.63
N GLU A 138 -7.64 -9.36 24.59
CA GLU A 138 -8.52 -10.39 24.03
C GLU A 138 -8.13 -10.88 22.63
N THR A 139 -7.46 -10.03 21.88
CA THR A 139 -6.97 -10.34 20.52
C THR A 139 -5.64 -11.11 20.51
N ALA A 140 -4.96 -11.24 21.66
CA ALA A 140 -3.66 -11.89 21.79
C ALA A 140 -2.57 -11.34 20.82
N GLY A 141 -2.64 -10.04 20.48
CA GLY A 141 -1.72 -9.38 19.54
C GLY A 141 -2.12 -9.53 18.07
N LEU A 142 -3.26 -10.15 17.78
CA LEU A 142 -3.82 -10.21 16.43
C LEU A 142 -4.51 -8.88 16.09
N LEU A 143 -4.21 -8.31 14.93
CA LEU A 143 -4.84 -7.05 14.51
C LEU A 143 -6.27 -7.24 14.04
N GLN A 144 -6.61 -8.39 13.46
CA GLN A 144 -7.96 -8.78 13.03
C GLN A 144 -8.60 -7.74 12.09
N ILE A 145 -7.83 -7.31 11.08
CA ILE A 145 -8.26 -6.32 10.10
C ILE A 145 -8.68 -7.03 8.81
N ASP A 146 -9.96 -6.91 8.45
CA ASP A 146 -10.56 -7.55 7.28
C ASP A 146 -9.91 -7.11 5.97
N ALA A 147 -9.56 -5.83 5.85
CA ALA A 147 -8.96 -5.27 4.65
C ALA A 147 -7.65 -5.98 4.25
N SER A 148 -6.84 -6.39 5.22
CA SER A 148 -5.61 -7.15 4.95
C SER A 148 -5.91 -8.55 4.41
N LEU A 149 -6.91 -9.23 4.96
CA LEU A 149 -7.34 -10.53 4.46
C LEU A 149 -7.92 -10.42 3.04
N LEU A 150 -8.75 -9.41 2.78
CA LEU A 150 -9.30 -9.13 1.45
C LEU A 150 -8.21 -8.82 0.42
N TYR A 151 -7.11 -8.19 0.82
CA TYR A 151 -5.96 -7.95 -0.05
C TYR A 151 -5.37 -9.27 -0.60
N ALA A 152 -5.37 -10.33 0.22
CA ALA A 152 -4.91 -11.66 -0.16
C ALA A 152 -5.97 -12.46 -0.96
N LEU A 153 -7.20 -11.98 -1.02
CA LEU A 153 -8.34 -12.63 -1.65
C LEU A 153 -8.98 -11.69 -2.71
N PRO A 154 -8.27 -11.35 -3.79
CA PRO A 154 -8.71 -10.30 -4.72
C PRO A 154 -10.03 -10.60 -5.44
N ASP A 155 -10.39 -11.88 -5.58
CA ASP A 155 -11.63 -12.34 -6.23
C ASP A 155 -12.78 -12.57 -5.23
N HIS A 156 -12.57 -12.25 -3.95
CA HIS A 156 -13.57 -12.44 -2.90
C HIS A 156 -14.72 -11.44 -3.08
N GLU A 157 -15.94 -11.94 -2.97
CA GLU A 157 -17.16 -11.15 -2.99
C GLU A 157 -17.94 -11.30 -1.67
N GLY A 158 -18.48 -10.19 -1.18
CA GLY A 158 -19.32 -10.17 0.03
C GLY A 158 -18.54 -10.06 1.33
N ALA A 159 -19.20 -10.42 2.42
CA ALA A 159 -18.62 -10.34 3.77
C ALA A 159 -17.62 -11.49 4.03
N ILE A 160 -16.61 -11.19 4.85
CA ILE A 160 -15.65 -12.18 5.33
C ILE A 160 -16.36 -13.29 6.12
N THR A 161 -16.10 -14.53 5.75
CA THR A 161 -16.63 -15.74 6.39
C THR A 161 -15.62 -16.33 7.38
N ASN A 162 -16.09 -17.29 8.20
CA ASN A 162 -15.17 -18.06 9.07
C ASN A 162 -14.17 -18.91 8.27
N GLU A 163 -14.54 -19.35 7.08
CA GLU A 163 -13.68 -20.10 6.18
C GLU A 163 -12.56 -19.20 5.62
N ASP A 164 -12.87 -17.95 5.27
CA ASP A 164 -11.88 -16.94 4.86
C ASP A 164 -10.87 -16.67 5.98
N LYS A 165 -11.33 -16.57 7.22
CA LYS A 165 -10.46 -16.34 8.41
C LYS A 165 -9.51 -17.51 8.70
N ALA A 166 -9.72 -18.66 8.09
CA ALA A 166 -8.85 -19.82 8.20
C ALA A 166 -7.79 -19.91 7.09
N VAL A 167 -7.86 -19.05 6.09
CA VAL A 167 -6.90 -19.04 4.96
C VAL A 167 -5.48 -18.84 5.46
N ASP A 168 -4.57 -19.67 4.98
CA ASP A 168 -3.14 -19.57 5.30
C ASP A 168 -2.44 -18.55 4.39
N SER A 169 -2.47 -17.31 4.81
CA SER A 169 -1.78 -16.20 4.16
C SER A 169 -1.12 -15.32 5.23
N PRO A 170 0.09 -14.80 4.99
CA PRO A 170 0.72 -13.85 5.91
C PRO A 170 -0.05 -12.53 6.04
N TYR A 171 -0.95 -12.22 5.10
CA TYR A 171 -1.88 -11.08 5.18
C TYR A 171 -3.11 -11.36 6.06
N ASN A 172 -3.31 -12.60 6.51
CA ASN A 172 -4.42 -12.96 7.37
C ASN A 172 -4.10 -12.58 8.83
N LEU A 173 -4.56 -11.41 9.25
CA LEU A 173 -4.33 -10.85 10.59
C LEU A 173 -5.27 -11.41 11.65
N TYR A 174 -6.13 -12.36 11.30
CA TYR A 174 -6.84 -13.24 12.25
C TYR A 174 -5.99 -14.44 12.67
N LYS A 175 -4.98 -14.79 11.88
CA LYS A 175 -4.14 -15.97 12.08
C LYS A 175 -2.73 -15.63 12.53
N TYR A 176 -2.14 -14.57 11.96
CA TYR A 176 -0.76 -14.16 12.22
C TYR A 176 -0.71 -12.83 12.97
N LYS A 177 0.17 -12.77 13.98
CA LYS A 177 0.39 -11.57 14.81
C LYS A 177 1.17 -10.51 14.04
N GLY A 178 0.95 -9.26 14.44
CA GLY A 178 1.68 -8.12 13.91
C GLY A 178 1.14 -7.61 12.58
N LEU A 179 1.96 -6.80 11.92
CA LEU A 179 1.64 -6.18 10.64
C LEU A 179 1.69 -7.19 9.47
N PRO A 180 0.94 -6.94 8.38
CA PRO A 180 1.11 -7.72 7.16
C PRO A 180 2.51 -7.49 6.56
N PRO A 181 2.95 -8.36 5.61
CA PRO A 181 4.30 -8.30 5.04
C PRO A 181 4.60 -7.01 4.28
N THR A 182 3.58 -6.37 3.73
CA THR A 182 3.67 -5.12 2.96
C THR A 182 2.48 -4.21 3.29
N PRO A 183 2.52 -2.93 2.92
CA PRO A 183 1.30 -2.14 2.82
C PRO A 183 0.26 -2.84 1.94
N ILE A 184 -1.03 -2.58 2.17
CA ILE A 184 -2.14 -3.18 1.43
C ILE A 184 -2.84 -2.20 0.48
N ALA A 185 -2.39 -0.97 0.48
CA ALA A 185 -2.87 0.11 -0.38
C ALA A 185 -1.85 1.25 -0.39
N ASN A 186 -2.07 2.23 -1.28
CA ASN A 186 -1.32 3.46 -1.31
C ASN A 186 -2.09 4.54 -0.54
N PRO A 187 -1.70 4.88 0.70
CA PRO A 187 -2.40 5.87 1.52
C PRO A 187 -2.09 7.31 1.06
N GLY A 188 -3.03 8.22 1.34
CA GLY A 188 -2.89 9.66 1.11
C GLY A 188 -2.28 10.46 2.26
#